data_89c11dbc19d9c65dc55d8cc82d4a787a
#
_entry.id   89c11dbc19d9c65dc55d8cc82d4a787a
#
_cell.length_a   1.000
_cell.length_b   1.000
_cell.length_c   1.000
_cell.angle_alpha   90.00
_cell.angle_beta   90.00
_cell.angle_gamma   90.00
#
_symmetry.space_group_name_H-M   'P 1'
#
loop_
_entity.id
_entity.type
_entity.pdbx_description
1 polymer ?
#
loop_
_entity_poly.entity_id
_entity_poly.type
_entity_poly.pdbx_seq_one_letter_code
_entity_poly.pdbx_strand_id
1 'polypeptide(L)'
;PQFKRIESAAITRADGYKIADNNIYSAHPQDGPATYSKYDGKGPLVVRVFSFSFKKGIPEDPSGNGGGYVFDCRSTHNPGRYEPYKKLTGLDEPVIRFLEDDGEILTFLESVYKLADHHVNRYIQRGFTSLMFCFGCTGGQHRSVYSAQHLAEHIHEKFGVEVQICHREQHIEQVLPAKQ
;
A
#
# COMPACT_ATOMS: atom_id res chain seq x y z
N PRO A 1 22.94 1.23 24.56
CA PRO A 1 23.27 0.44 23.38
C PRO A 1 23.83 1.38 22.31
N GLN A 2 25.12 1.17 21.97
CA GLN A 2 25.74 1.91 20.89
C GLN A 2 25.29 1.27 19.56
N PHE A 3 24.51 1.99 18.78
CA PHE A 3 24.25 1.61 17.38
C PHE A 3 25.56 1.74 16.60
N LYS A 4 26.11 0.63 16.11
CA LYS A 4 27.21 0.69 15.15
C LYS A 4 26.69 1.39 13.90
N ARG A 5 27.32 2.50 13.53
CA ARG A 5 27.09 3.15 12.25
C ARG A 5 27.52 2.18 11.15
N ILE A 6 26.57 1.69 10.38
CA ILE A 6 26.86 0.88 9.19
C ILE A 6 27.30 1.88 8.12
N GLU A 7 28.55 1.75 7.65
CA GLU A 7 29.02 2.59 6.55
C GLU A 7 28.25 2.24 5.28
N SER A 8 27.74 3.26 4.60
CA SER A 8 26.88 3.13 3.41
C SER A 8 27.50 2.29 2.28
N ALA A 9 28.83 2.20 2.22
CA ALA A 9 29.55 1.35 1.25
C ALA A 9 29.35 -0.16 1.45
N ALA A 10 28.93 -0.62 2.65
CA ALA A 10 28.70 -2.04 2.92
C ALA A 10 27.33 -2.53 2.44
N ILE A 11 26.36 -1.63 2.32
CA ILE A 11 25.00 -1.95 1.88
C ILE A 11 24.90 -2.12 0.36
N THR A 12 25.80 -1.46 -0.38
CA THR A 12 25.75 -1.39 -1.86
C THR A 12 26.18 -2.68 -2.58
N ARG A 13 26.77 -3.67 -1.89
CA ARG A 13 27.39 -4.83 -2.55
C ARG A 13 26.66 -6.17 -2.37
N ALA A 14 25.78 -6.31 -1.39
CA ALA A 14 25.20 -7.61 -1.08
C ALA A 14 23.92 -7.93 -1.87
N ASP A 15 23.10 -6.94 -2.24
CA ASP A 15 21.70 -7.21 -2.60
C ASP A 15 21.25 -6.67 -3.98
N GLY A 16 22.16 -6.22 -4.82
CA GLY A 16 21.80 -5.76 -6.18
C GLY A 16 21.07 -4.41 -6.24
N TYR A 17 21.11 -3.63 -5.16
CA TYR A 17 20.57 -2.26 -5.14
C TYR A 17 21.62 -1.26 -5.58
N LYS A 18 21.26 -0.34 -6.46
CA LYS A 18 22.07 0.85 -6.76
C LYS A 18 21.48 2.03 -6.01
N ILE A 19 22.31 2.71 -5.23
CA ILE A 19 21.99 4.03 -4.69
C ILE A 19 22.48 5.05 -5.72
N ALA A 20 21.56 5.73 -6.37
CA ALA A 20 21.86 6.91 -7.17
C ALA A 20 21.05 8.07 -6.59
N ASP A 21 21.71 9.17 -6.26
CA ASP A 21 21.11 10.43 -5.82
C ASP A 21 20.15 10.30 -4.61
N ASN A 22 20.53 9.53 -3.58
CA ASN A 22 19.76 9.25 -2.36
C ASN A 22 18.46 8.43 -2.56
N ASN A 23 18.23 7.87 -3.73
CA ASN A 23 17.11 6.99 -4.00
C ASN A 23 17.57 5.53 -4.08
N ILE A 24 16.85 4.63 -3.42
CA ILE A 24 17.07 3.18 -3.51
C ILE A 24 16.19 2.66 -4.65
N TYR A 25 16.80 2.15 -5.70
CA TYR A 25 16.09 1.52 -6.81
C TYR A 25 16.24 0.00 -6.75
N SER A 26 15.13 -0.71 -6.80
CA SER A 26 15.12 -2.15 -7.00
C SER A 26 15.45 -2.47 -8.46
N ALA A 27 16.41 -3.37 -8.66
CA ALA A 27 16.84 -3.80 -10.00
C ALA A 27 16.07 -5.05 -10.46
N HIS A 28 14.76 -5.14 -10.25
CA HIS A 28 13.95 -6.24 -10.78
C HIS A 28 13.42 -5.89 -12.18
N PRO A 29 13.88 -6.60 -13.25
CA PRO A 29 13.52 -6.30 -14.63
C PRO A 29 12.10 -6.77 -15.02
N GLN A 30 11.27 -7.19 -14.08
CA GLN A 30 9.99 -7.86 -14.39
C GLN A 30 8.75 -7.00 -14.19
N ASP A 31 8.90 -5.82 -13.66
CA ASP A 31 7.79 -4.88 -13.61
C ASP A 31 7.75 -4.17 -14.95
N GLY A 32 6.80 -4.55 -15.80
CA GLY A 32 6.46 -3.78 -16.97
C GLY A 32 6.21 -2.32 -16.58
N PRO A 33 6.29 -1.37 -17.52
CA PRO A 33 6.11 0.04 -17.20
C PRO A 33 4.80 0.21 -16.45
N ALA A 34 4.91 0.69 -15.21
CA ALA A 34 3.73 1.05 -14.44
C ALA A 34 2.93 2.04 -15.29
N THR A 35 1.69 1.69 -15.59
CA THR A 35 0.78 2.49 -16.39
C THR A 35 0.27 3.73 -15.63
N TYR A 36 0.89 4.05 -14.49
CA TYR A 36 0.57 5.24 -13.72
C TYR A 36 0.96 6.49 -14.52
N SER A 37 0.00 7.39 -14.66
CA SER A 37 0.32 8.75 -15.09
C SER A 37 1.41 9.28 -14.18
N LYS A 38 2.53 9.68 -14.79
CA LYS A 38 3.68 10.19 -14.05
C LYS A 38 3.21 11.37 -13.21
N TYR A 39 3.29 11.21 -11.89
CA TYR A 39 2.93 12.28 -10.96
C TYR A 39 3.82 13.50 -11.21
N ASP A 40 3.22 14.66 -11.44
CA ASP A 40 3.93 15.90 -11.81
C ASP A 40 4.23 16.81 -10.61
N GLY A 41 3.86 16.40 -9.40
CA GLY A 41 4.10 17.16 -8.17
C GLY A 41 3.21 18.38 -7.99
N LYS A 42 2.18 18.55 -8.81
CA LYS A 42 1.29 19.71 -8.80
C LYS A 42 -0.15 19.34 -8.49
N GLY A 43 -0.93 20.31 -8.03
CA GLY A 43 -2.34 20.12 -7.77
C GLY A 43 -2.67 19.69 -6.34
N PRO A 44 -3.92 19.24 -6.09
CA PRO A 44 -4.38 18.76 -4.79
C PRO A 44 -3.75 17.42 -4.42
N LEU A 45 -3.88 17.03 -3.15
CA LEU A 45 -3.41 15.75 -2.67
C LEU A 45 -4.08 14.59 -3.41
N VAL A 46 -3.25 13.68 -3.93
CA VAL A 46 -3.66 12.36 -4.42
C VAL A 46 -3.11 11.30 -3.48
N VAL A 47 -3.98 10.45 -2.98
CA VAL A 47 -3.60 9.31 -2.14
C VAL A 47 -3.57 8.04 -2.97
N ARG A 48 -2.46 7.30 -2.93
CA ARG A 48 -2.30 6.02 -3.62
C ARG A 48 -2.28 4.89 -2.62
N VAL A 49 -3.12 3.89 -2.84
CA VAL A 49 -3.26 2.74 -1.96
C VAL A 49 -3.02 1.46 -2.76
N PHE A 50 -2.04 0.67 -2.32
CA PHE A 50 -1.64 -0.57 -2.97
C PHE A 50 -1.95 -1.78 -2.10
N SER A 51 -2.36 -2.88 -2.71
CA SER A 51 -2.25 -4.20 -2.12
C SER A 51 -1.19 -5.03 -2.86
N PHE A 52 -0.41 -5.82 -2.13
CA PHE A 52 0.72 -6.56 -2.70
C PHE A 52 1.05 -7.84 -1.94
N SER A 53 1.82 -8.73 -2.60
CA SER A 53 2.43 -9.91 -2.01
C SER A 53 3.85 -9.60 -1.54
N PHE A 54 4.16 -9.87 -0.27
CA PHE A 54 5.54 -9.77 0.23
C PHE A 54 6.53 -10.67 -0.54
N LYS A 55 6.04 -11.76 -1.15
CA LYS A 55 6.88 -12.63 -1.99
C LYS A 55 7.38 -11.94 -3.26
N LYS A 56 6.68 -10.89 -3.71
CA LYS A 56 7.01 -10.13 -4.92
C LYS A 56 7.60 -8.75 -4.64
N GLY A 57 7.86 -8.44 -3.37
CA GLY A 57 8.43 -7.17 -2.95
C GLY A 57 7.42 -6.05 -2.76
N ILE A 58 7.87 -4.97 -2.11
CA ILE A 58 7.07 -3.78 -1.82
C ILE A 58 6.90 -2.97 -3.12
N PRO A 59 5.70 -2.40 -3.39
CA PRO A 59 5.49 -1.53 -4.53
C PRO A 59 6.39 -0.28 -4.49
N GLU A 60 6.85 0.15 -5.66
CA GLU A 60 7.58 1.40 -5.80
C GLU A 60 6.63 2.60 -5.71
N ASP A 61 7.14 3.71 -5.19
CA ASP A 61 6.40 4.97 -5.12
C ASP A 61 6.46 5.70 -6.48
N PRO A 62 5.33 5.84 -7.21
CA PRO A 62 5.32 6.50 -8.50
C PRO A 62 5.58 8.01 -8.42
N SER A 63 5.47 8.61 -7.23
CA SER A 63 5.78 10.03 -7.03
C SER A 63 7.28 10.32 -7.00
N GLY A 64 8.11 9.29 -6.77
CA GLY A 64 9.55 9.46 -6.57
C GLY A 64 9.95 10.00 -5.19
N ASN A 65 9.02 10.14 -4.24
CA ASN A 65 9.30 10.61 -2.87
C ASN A 65 9.86 9.50 -1.95
N GLY A 66 10.04 8.29 -2.47
CA GLY A 66 10.67 7.19 -1.73
C GLY A 66 9.74 6.33 -0.91
N GLY A 67 8.43 6.40 -1.13
CA GLY A 67 7.45 5.52 -0.51
C GLY A 67 6.49 6.21 0.44
N GLY A 68 5.96 5.42 1.36
CA GLY A 68 4.98 5.83 2.36
C GLY A 68 4.82 4.74 3.41
N TYR A 69 3.61 4.52 3.87
CA TYR A 69 3.33 3.45 4.81
C TYR A 69 3.34 2.07 4.14
N VAL A 70 3.93 1.10 4.82
CA VAL A 70 3.83 -0.32 4.48
C VAL A 70 3.26 -1.06 5.68
N PHE A 71 2.04 -1.56 5.54
CA PHE A 71 1.34 -2.30 6.57
C PHE A 71 1.39 -3.80 6.29
N ASP A 72 1.80 -4.57 7.30
CA ASP A 72 1.84 -6.01 7.24
C ASP A 72 0.55 -6.61 7.79
N CYS A 73 -0.27 -7.18 6.92
CA CYS A 73 -1.53 -7.82 7.28
C CYS A 73 -1.37 -9.29 7.71
N ARG A 74 -0.14 -9.83 7.77
CA ARG A 74 0.08 -11.28 8.00
C ARG A 74 -0.23 -11.73 9.41
N SER A 75 -0.30 -10.81 10.38
CA SER A 75 -0.69 -11.13 11.75
C SER A 75 -2.17 -11.49 11.91
N THR A 76 -3.03 -11.10 10.97
CA THR A 76 -4.47 -11.37 11.02
C THR A 76 -4.82 -12.72 10.41
N HIS A 77 -6.01 -13.23 10.75
CA HIS A 77 -6.48 -14.54 10.30
C HIS A 77 -6.50 -14.67 8.77
N ASN A 78 -6.01 -15.79 8.27
CA ASN A 78 -5.79 -16.00 6.84
C ASN A 78 -6.87 -16.87 6.19
N PRO A 79 -7.82 -16.31 5.43
CA PRO A 79 -8.82 -17.10 4.72
C PRO A 79 -8.22 -18.04 3.68
N GLY A 80 -7.05 -17.73 3.13
CA GLY A 80 -6.37 -18.58 2.15
C GLY A 80 -5.93 -19.97 2.67
N ARG A 81 -6.07 -20.23 3.97
CA ARG A 81 -5.88 -21.58 4.55
C ARG A 81 -7.03 -22.52 4.26
N TYR A 82 -8.20 -22.00 3.87
CA TYR A 82 -9.43 -22.76 3.71
C TYR A 82 -9.82 -22.86 2.24
N GLU A 83 -10.15 -24.08 1.79
CA GLU A 83 -10.47 -24.37 0.39
C GLU A 83 -11.52 -23.42 -0.25
N PRO A 84 -12.63 -23.08 0.44
CA PRO A 84 -13.66 -22.24 -0.17
C PRO A 84 -13.17 -20.86 -0.61
N TYR A 85 -12.08 -20.35 0.01
CA TYR A 85 -11.60 -18.99 -0.23
C TYR A 85 -10.34 -18.93 -1.10
N LYS A 86 -9.69 -20.04 -1.41
CA LYS A 86 -8.40 -20.08 -2.11
C LYS A 86 -8.41 -19.40 -3.48
N LYS A 87 -9.54 -19.46 -4.19
CA LYS A 87 -9.68 -18.87 -5.52
C LYS A 87 -10.32 -17.48 -5.50
N LEU A 88 -10.77 -17.02 -4.35
CA LEU A 88 -11.41 -15.73 -4.14
C LEU A 88 -10.39 -14.68 -3.71
N THR A 89 -10.78 -13.43 -3.73
CA THR A 89 -9.97 -12.28 -3.31
C THR A 89 -10.61 -11.55 -2.14
N GLY A 90 -9.92 -10.55 -1.60
CA GLY A 90 -10.48 -9.66 -0.57
C GLY A 90 -11.61 -8.75 -1.06
N LEU A 91 -11.97 -8.80 -2.36
CA LEU A 91 -13.13 -8.09 -2.92
C LEU A 91 -14.37 -8.98 -3.02
N ASP A 92 -14.23 -10.29 -2.79
CA ASP A 92 -15.33 -11.24 -2.90
C ASP A 92 -16.09 -11.38 -1.58
N GLU A 93 -17.41 -11.32 -1.64
CA GLU A 93 -18.30 -11.34 -0.49
C GLU A 93 -18.01 -12.46 0.53
N PRO A 94 -17.74 -13.73 0.14
CA PRO A 94 -17.45 -14.78 1.11
C PRO A 94 -16.16 -14.52 1.91
N VAL A 95 -15.15 -13.90 1.30
CA VAL A 95 -13.90 -13.53 1.98
C VAL A 95 -14.11 -12.32 2.88
N ILE A 96 -14.87 -11.34 2.42
CA ILE A 96 -15.24 -10.16 3.21
C ILE A 96 -15.94 -10.60 4.50
N ARG A 97 -16.96 -11.44 4.40
CA ARG A 97 -17.69 -11.98 5.58
C ARG A 97 -16.78 -12.75 6.51
N PHE A 98 -15.92 -13.61 5.98
CA PHE A 98 -14.98 -14.36 6.80
C PHE A 98 -14.09 -13.44 7.64
N LEU A 99 -13.53 -12.38 7.01
CA LEU A 99 -12.66 -11.42 7.69
C LEU A 99 -13.40 -10.57 8.72
N GLU A 100 -14.62 -10.16 8.41
CA GLU A 100 -15.45 -9.33 9.30
C GLU A 100 -15.99 -10.12 10.48
N ASP A 101 -16.45 -11.36 10.27
CA ASP A 101 -16.94 -12.24 11.33
C ASP A 101 -15.81 -12.63 12.31
N ASP A 102 -14.59 -12.82 11.81
CA ASP A 102 -13.40 -13.06 12.63
C ASP A 102 -12.97 -11.83 13.44
N GLY A 103 -13.04 -10.66 12.85
CA GLY A 103 -12.83 -9.36 13.49
C GLY A 103 -11.37 -8.91 13.66
N GLU A 104 -10.36 -9.77 13.52
CA GLU A 104 -8.96 -9.39 13.68
C GLU A 104 -8.54 -8.30 12.69
N ILE A 105 -8.97 -8.40 11.43
CA ILE A 105 -8.68 -7.39 10.41
C ILE A 105 -9.32 -6.05 10.72
N LEU A 106 -10.49 -6.04 11.35
CA LEU A 106 -11.19 -4.82 11.73
C LEU A 106 -10.42 -4.06 12.82
N THR A 107 -9.94 -4.77 13.85
CA THR A 107 -9.09 -4.20 14.90
C THR A 107 -7.79 -3.63 14.33
N PHE A 108 -7.17 -4.34 13.39
CA PHE A 108 -6.00 -3.85 12.67
C PHE A 108 -6.31 -2.56 11.91
N LEU A 109 -7.40 -2.51 11.15
CA LEU A 109 -7.78 -1.33 10.37
C LEU A 109 -8.17 -0.13 11.22
N GLU A 110 -8.74 -0.30 12.41
CA GLU A 110 -8.99 0.81 13.33
C GLU A 110 -7.70 1.58 13.66
N SER A 111 -6.60 0.87 13.90
CA SER A 111 -5.30 1.49 14.15
C SER A 111 -4.73 2.17 12.91
N VAL A 112 -4.89 1.55 11.75
CA VAL A 112 -4.47 2.10 10.46
C VAL A 112 -5.25 3.38 10.13
N TYR A 113 -6.56 3.40 10.33
CA TYR A 113 -7.39 4.58 10.08
C TYR A 113 -6.95 5.78 10.92
N LYS A 114 -6.62 5.58 12.19
CA LYS A 114 -6.12 6.67 13.06
C LYS A 114 -4.82 7.28 12.52
N LEU A 115 -3.88 6.45 12.10
CA LEU A 115 -2.62 6.90 11.50
C LEU A 115 -2.86 7.62 10.17
N ALA A 116 -3.65 7.03 9.30
CA ALA A 116 -3.95 7.57 7.98
C ALA A 116 -4.69 8.90 8.06
N ASP A 117 -5.71 9.00 8.90
CA ASP A 117 -6.49 10.21 9.10
C ASP A 117 -5.62 11.39 9.52
N HIS A 118 -4.74 11.17 10.50
CA HIS A 118 -3.82 12.20 10.95
C HIS A 118 -2.88 12.65 9.82
N HIS A 119 -2.34 11.72 9.07
CA HIS A 119 -1.39 12.01 8.00
C HIS A 119 -2.05 12.72 6.82
N VAL A 120 -3.18 12.22 6.35
CA VAL A 120 -3.95 12.82 5.24
C VAL A 120 -4.35 14.26 5.59
N ASN A 121 -4.93 14.45 6.78
CA ASN A 121 -5.32 15.78 7.23
C ASN A 121 -4.14 16.75 7.26
N ARG A 122 -3.00 16.29 7.79
CA ARG A 122 -1.80 17.12 7.87
C ARG A 122 -1.23 17.46 6.49
N TYR A 123 -1.26 16.52 5.55
CA TYR A 123 -0.79 16.74 4.19
C TYR A 123 -1.67 17.73 3.42
N ILE A 124 -2.98 17.65 3.58
CA ILE A 124 -3.92 18.64 3.01
C ILE A 124 -3.59 20.03 3.55
N GLN A 125 -3.46 20.18 4.88
CA GLN A 125 -3.14 21.48 5.51
C GLN A 125 -1.82 22.10 5.04
N ARG A 126 -0.83 21.24 4.73
CA ARG A 126 0.51 21.65 4.29
C ARG A 126 0.65 21.78 2.77
N GLY A 127 -0.39 21.47 2.01
CA GLY A 127 -0.36 21.54 0.54
C GLY A 127 0.52 20.48 -0.12
N PHE A 128 0.76 19.35 0.55
CA PHE A 128 1.42 18.20 -0.08
C PHE A 128 0.47 17.52 -1.07
N THR A 129 1.04 16.93 -2.10
CA THR A 129 0.31 16.51 -3.29
C THR A 129 0.34 15.00 -3.51
N SER A 130 1.12 14.25 -2.73
CA SER A 130 1.22 12.79 -2.86
C SER A 130 1.39 12.13 -1.50
N LEU A 131 0.63 11.04 -1.28
CA LEU A 131 0.76 10.16 -0.11
C LEU A 131 0.50 8.73 -0.55
N MET A 132 1.29 7.78 -0.06
CA MET A 132 1.22 6.37 -0.43
C MET A 132 1.01 5.49 0.79
N PHE A 133 0.08 4.52 0.66
CA PHE A 133 -0.14 3.45 1.61
C PHE A 133 -0.06 2.10 0.89
N CYS A 134 0.67 1.15 1.46
CA CYS A 134 0.79 -0.20 0.93
C CYS A 134 0.34 -1.22 1.97
N PHE A 135 -0.43 -2.21 1.55
CA PHE A 135 -0.87 -3.33 2.37
C PHE A 135 -0.32 -4.63 1.80
N GLY A 136 0.48 -5.35 2.59
CA GLY A 136 1.07 -6.61 2.20
C GLY A 136 0.51 -7.79 2.98
N CYS A 137 0.30 -8.91 2.30
CA CYS A 137 0.15 -10.21 2.92
C CYS A 137 0.97 -11.26 2.15
N THR A 138 0.93 -12.52 2.54
CA THR A 138 1.79 -13.54 1.92
C THR A 138 1.55 -13.67 0.42
N GLY A 139 0.29 -13.78 0.01
CA GLY A 139 -0.11 -13.94 -1.40
C GLY A 139 -0.62 -12.68 -2.09
N GLY A 140 -0.82 -11.59 -1.37
CA GLY A 140 -1.40 -10.36 -1.93
C GLY A 140 -2.84 -10.53 -2.45
N GLN A 141 -3.60 -11.48 -1.91
CA GLN A 141 -4.89 -11.90 -2.48
C GLN A 141 -6.10 -11.57 -1.61
N HIS A 142 -6.02 -11.76 -0.30
CA HIS A 142 -7.18 -11.64 0.60
C HIS A 142 -7.05 -10.43 1.53
N ARG A 143 -6.26 -10.56 2.61
CA ARG A 143 -6.13 -9.57 3.69
C ARG A 143 -5.61 -8.22 3.22
N SER A 144 -4.60 -8.22 2.35
CA SER A 144 -4.03 -7.01 1.77
C SER A 144 -5.02 -6.30 0.85
N VAL A 145 -5.76 -7.05 0.03
CA VAL A 145 -6.77 -6.51 -0.90
C VAL A 145 -7.92 -5.89 -0.12
N TYR A 146 -8.48 -6.61 0.86
CA TYR A 146 -9.53 -6.09 1.74
C TYR A 146 -9.08 -4.80 2.44
N SER A 147 -7.90 -4.81 3.06
CA SER A 147 -7.39 -3.66 3.82
C SER A 147 -7.13 -2.44 2.95
N ALA A 148 -6.53 -2.63 1.79
CA ALA A 148 -6.27 -1.54 0.84
C ALA A 148 -7.56 -0.91 0.32
N GLN A 149 -8.54 -1.73 -0.06
CA GLN A 149 -9.85 -1.25 -0.54
C GLN A 149 -10.55 -0.42 0.52
N HIS A 150 -10.63 -0.94 1.75
CA HIS A 150 -11.33 -0.27 2.84
C HIS A 150 -10.64 1.03 3.29
N LEU A 151 -9.30 1.07 3.36
CA LEU A 151 -8.61 2.33 3.65
C LEU A 151 -8.85 3.36 2.55
N ALA A 152 -8.79 2.97 1.29
CA ALA A 152 -9.01 3.87 0.17
C ALA A 152 -10.42 4.49 0.21
N GLU A 153 -11.43 3.69 0.42
CA GLU A 153 -12.82 4.15 0.55
C GLU A 153 -13.00 5.05 1.77
N HIS A 154 -12.41 4.69 2.91
CA HIS A 154 -12.42 5.51 4.12
C HIS A 154 -11.81 6.91 3.90
N ILE A 155 -10.63 6.97 3.29
CA ILE A 155 -9.97 8.25 3.00
C ILE A 155 -10.80 9.09 2.04
N HIS A 156 -11.28 8.49 0.95
CA HIS A 156 -12.11 9.17 -0.02
C HIS A 156 -13.41 9.71 0.58
N GLU A 157 -14.08 8.91 1.40
CA GLU A 157 -15.32 9.32 2.06
C GLU A 157 -15.10 10.46 3.04
N LYS A 158 -14.06 10.38 3.86
CA LYS A 158 -13.80 11.32 4.94
C LYS A 158 -13.20 12.64 4.46
N PHE A 159 -12.29 12.62 3.50
CA PHE A 159 -11.51 13.80 3.09
C PHE A 159 -11.89 14.32 1.69
N GLY A 160 -12.61 13.55 0.89
CA GLY A 160 -13.01 13.94 -0.45
C GLY A 160 -11.85 14.08 -1.45
N VAL A 161 -10.65 13.66 -1.11
CA VAL A 161 -9.50 13.70 -2.01
C VAL A 161 -9.57 12.58 -3.05
N GLU A 162 -8.84 12.76 -4.16
CA GLU A 162 -8.67 11.67 -5.12
C GLU A 162 -7.88 10.53 -4.48
N VAL A 163 -8.37 9.30 -4.66
CA VAL A 163 -7.69 8.08 -4.21
C VAL A 163 -7.53 7.13 -5.39
N GLN A 164 -6.30 6.70 -5.63
CA GLN A 164 -5.95 5.70 -6.64
C GLN A 164 -5.65 4.37 -5.94
N ILE A 165 -6.36 3.33 -6.32
CA ILE A 165 -6.24 1.99 -5.76
C ILE A 165 -5.56 1.09 -6.78
N CYS A 166 -4.56 0.33 -6.35
CA CYS A 166 -3.93 -0.71 -7.16
C CYS A 166 -3.85 -2.02 -6.37
N HIS A 167 -4.64 -3.00 -6.80
CA HIS A 167 -4.47 -4.39 -6.36
C HIS A 167 -3.50 -5.08 -7.30
N ARG A 168 -2.22 -4.97 -6.99
CA ARG A 168 -1.14 -5.32 -7.91
C ARG A 168 -1.22 -6.77 -8.39
N GLU A 169 -1.48 -7.71 -7.50
CA GLU A 169 -1.48 -9.14 -7.87
C GLU A 169 -2.72 -9.57 -8.67
N GLN A 170 -3.79 -8.78 -8.62
CA GLN A 170 -5.02 -8.98 -9.39
C GLN A 170 -5.06 -8.17 -10.69
N HIS A 171 -4.07 -7.28 -10.91
CA HIS A 171 -4.06 -6.33 -12.03
C HIS A 171 -5.31 -5.44 -12.07
N ILE A 172 -5.78 -5.01 -10.89
CA ILE A 172 -6.94 -4.12 -10.74
C ILE A 172 -6.45 -2.73 -10.37
N GLU A 173 -6.87 -1.75 -11.17
CA GLU A 173 -6.68 -0.32 -10.90
C GLU A 173 -8.04 0.36 -10.81
N GLN A 174 -8.22 1.22 -9.82
CA GLN A 174 -9.44 1.99 -9.61
C GLN A 174 -9.09 3.41 -9.18
N VAL A 175 -9.81 4.38 -9.69
CA VAL A 175 -9.71 5.78 -9.27
C VAL A 175 -11.04 6.20 -8.63
N LEU A 176 -10.96 6.71 -7.41
CA LEU A 176 -12.04 7.41 -6.73
C LEU A 176 -11.76 8.91 -6.91
N PRO A 177 -12.49 9.62 -7.79
CA PRO A 177 -12.19 11.01 -8.11
C PRO A 177 -12.48 11.92 -6.93
N ALA A 178 -11.76 13.05 -6.83
CA ALA A 178 -12.01 14.03 -5.80
C ALA A 178 -13.48 14.48 -5.81
N LYS A 179 -14.07 14.60 -4.62
CA LYS A 179 -15.43 15.12 -4.46
C LYS A 179 -15.42 16.63 -4.75
N GLN A 180 -16.42 17.09 -5.49
CA GLN A 180 -16.62 18.51 -5.79
C GLN A 180 -17.16 19.27 -4.58
#